data_ae92109ef56a1abffea7e9b816071fa9
#
_entry.id   ae92109ef56a1abffea7e9b816071fa9
#
_cell.length_a   1.000
_cell.length_b   1.000
_cell.length_c   1.000
_cell.angle_alpha   90.00
_cell.angle_beta   90.00
_cell.angle_gamma   90.00
#
_symmetry.space_group_name_H-M   'P 1'
#
loop_
_entity.id
_entity.type
_entity.pdbx_description
1 polymer ?
#
loop_
_entity_poly.entity_id
_entity_poly.type
_entity_poly.pdbx_seq_one_letter_code
_entity_poly.pdbx_strand_id
1 'polypeptide(L)'
;MSAPITPDDDEADLWFLPGPPGFDPETPPGLDREEPGEADVLAEWQRAEAGQAARLAHVAGRLGALDDRLTRGPEGWRHRLALIEAAELSWFAGDRISADRLALWVALRLSGVQEDAAALARVGWAVRRLGGGPGPEAGLPAFLGRHDAAPDAADPFAERAGSWEALMALGASLHPITRACMGFHLWALAGLDGQGGVTEAAVTAARSAAGAGQGALFVPLAMGGAAALRAGGAPASRLKRWLEGMEGALLTAMRHLDQLEAWDSRARAVMSPLSGRTPGLLRAALVDWPLVSAPMAERLTGASRAAVQRNLAWMEGRGLIREVTGQGRFRMWCAVL
;
A
#
# COMPACT_ATOMS: atom_id res chain seq x y z
N MET A 1 37.96 -59.78 9.60
CA MET A 1 38.64 -59.32 8.38
C MET A 1 37.54 -59.01 7.36
N SER A 2 37.11 -57.78 7.28
CA SER A 2 36.16 -57.32 6.28
C SER A 2 36.90 -56.42 5.30
N ALA A 3 36.75 -56.75 4.01
CA ALA A 3 37.36 -56.01 2.92
C ALA A 3 36.65 -54.67 2.71
N PRO A 4 37.34 -53.61 2.28
CA PRO A 4 36.70 -52.31 1.97
C PRO A 4 35.96 -52.40 0.62
N ILE A 5 34.78 -51.83 0.60
CA ILE A 5 33.97 -51.58 -0.59
C ILE A 5 34.57 -50.35 -1.28
N THR A 6 35.05 -50.50 -2.51
CA THR A 6 35.44 -49.40 -3.40
C THR A 6 34.18 -48.80 -3.99
N PRO A 7 34.06 -47.44 -4.07
CA PRO A 7 32.97 -46.84 -4.80
C PRO A 7 33.13 -47.05 -6.29
N ASP A 8 32.02 -47.31 -6.95
CA ASP A 8 31.86 -47.48 -8.39
C ASP A 8 32.17 -46.18 -9.12
N ASP A 9 33.21 -46.16 -9.96
CA ASP A 9 33.69 -44.99 -10.70
C ASP A 9 32.85 -44.69 -11.97
N ASP A 10 31.66 -45.28 -12.11
CA ASP A 10 30.86 -45.18 -13.34
C ASP A 10 29.86 -43.97 -13.38
N GLU A 11 29.76 -43.15 -12.34
CA GLU A 11 28.87 -41.96 -12.36
C GLU A 11 29.53 -40.68 -12.88
N ALA A 12 30.84 -40.66 -13.10
CA ALA A 12 31.56 -39.44 -13.49
C ALA A 12 31.51 -39.11 -15.00
N ASP A 13 31.12 -40.03 -15.85
CA ASP A 13 31.22 -39.86 -17.30
C ASP A 13 29.92 -39.51 -18.05
N LEU A 14 28.82 -39.25 -17.34
CA LEU A 14 27.55 -38.88 -17.97
C LEU A 14 27.52 -37.45 -18.58
N TRP A 15 28.54 -36.62 -18.33
CA TRP A 15 28.63 -35.26 -18.83
C TRP A 15 29.29 -35.11 -20.22
N PHE A 16 29.82 -36.21 -20.78
CA PHE A 16 30.54 -36.22 -22.06
C PHE A 16 29.96 -37.16 -23.09
N LEU A 17 28.67 -37.43 -23.07
CA LEU A 17 28.05 -38.11 -24.19
C LEU A 17 28.06 -37.20 -25.43
N PRO A 18 28.62 -37.65 -26.58
CA PRO A 18 28.54 -36.85 -27.81
C PRO A 18 27.08 -36.66 -28.19
N GLY A 19 26.71 -35.38 -28.43
CA GLY A 19 25.37 -35.03 -28.90
C GLY A 19 25.00 -35.80 -30.18
N PRO A 20 23.73 -35.97 -30.52
CA PRO A 20 23.27 -36.60 -31.71
C PRO A 20 23.94 -36.00 -32.95
N PRO A 21 24.20 -36.79 -34.02
CA PRO A 21 24.87 -36.27 -35.21
C PRO A 21 24.10 -35.12 -35.82
N GLY A 22 24.74 -33.93 -35.90
CA GLY A 22 24.16 -32.65 -36.31
C GLY A 22 24.00 -31.64 -35.20
N PHE A 23 24.43 -31.96 -33.95
CA PHE A 23 24.45 -30.99 -32.87
C PHE A 23 25.69 -30.12 -32.97
N ASP A 24 25.50 -28.84 -33.34
CA ASP A 24 26.51 -27.80 -33.31
C ASP A 24 26.46 -27.10 -31.95
N PRO A 25 27.46 -27.24 -31.06
CA PRO A 25 27.45 -26.64 -29.74
C PRO A 25 27.57 -25.11 -29.75
N GLU A 26 27.86 -24.49 -30.90
CA GLU A 26 27.92 -23.05 -31.06
C GLU A 26 26.60 -22.39 -31.48
N THR A 27 25.60 -23.21 -31.84
CA THR A 27 24.27 -22.69 -32.18
C THR A 27 23.28 -23.13 -31.09
N PRO A 28 22.98 -22.24 -30.13
CA PRO A 28 21.90 -22.54 -29.18
C PRO A 28 20.61 -22.71 -29.96
N PRO A 29 19.79 -23.77 -29.65
CA PRO A 29 18.55 -24.02 -30.38
C PRO A 29 17.61 -22.83 -30.22
N GLY A 30 17.39 -22.13 -31.35
CA GLY A 30 16.29 -21.20 -31.65
C GLY A 30 15.68 -20.47 -30.47
N LEU A 31 16.42 -19.56 -29.86
CA LEU A 31 15.88 -18.49 -29.02
C LEU A 31 15.81 -17.17 -29.82
N ASP A 32 15.43 -17.26 -31.11
CA ASP A 32 14.83 -16.11 -31.81
C ASP A 32 13.41 -15.89 -31.26
N ARG A 33 13.29 -15.75 -29.95
CA ARG A 33 12.18 -15.05 -29.35
C ARG A 33 12.56 -13.60 -29.48
N GLU A 34 12.12 -12.95 -30.57
CA GLU A 34 12.09 -11.50 -30.62
C GLU A 34 11.50 -11.04 -29.28
N GLU A 35 12.25 -10.27 -28.53
CA GLU A 35 11.72 -9.65 -27.31
C GLU A 35 10.45 -8.88 -27.73
N PRO A 36 9.29 -9.12 -27.09
CA PRO A 36 8.05 -8.50 -27.51
C PRO A 36 8.25 -6.98 -27.47
N GLY A 37 8.02 -6.34 -28.61
CA GLY A 37 8.11 -4.88 -28.71
C GLY A 37 7.12 -4.20 -27.76
N GLU A 38 7.38 -2.95 -27.39
CA GLU A 38 6.50 -2.16 -26.51
C GLU A 38 5.04 -2.14 -27.00
N ALA A 39 4.83 -2.12 -28.31
CA ALA A 39 3.51 -2.19 -28.94
C ALA A 39 2.80 -3.53 -28.67
N ASP A 40 3.52 -4.63 -28.65
CA ASP A 40 2.97 -5.96 -28.38
C ASP A 40 2.55 -6.08 -26.92
N VAL A 41 3.37 -5.55 -26.00
CA VAL A 41 3.04 -5.48 -24.56
C VAL A 41 1.75 -4.68 -24.35
N LEU A 42 1.62 -3.51 -24.96
CA LEU A 42 0.42 -2.69 -24.88
C LEU A 42 -0.81 -3.41 -25.43
N ALA A 43 -0.69 -4.05 -26.59
CA ALA A 43 -1.77 -4.81 -27.22
C ALA A 43 -2.25 -5.98 -26.33
N GLU A 44 -1.34 -6.62 -25.59
CA GLU A 44 -1.72 -7.67 -24.61
C GLU A 44 -2.53 -7.10 -23.43
N TRP A 45 -2.14 -5.94 -22.90
CA TRP A 45 -2.90 -5.29 -21.83
C TRP A 45 -4.27 -4.79 -22.29
N GLN A 46 -4.38 -4.27 -23.54
CA GLN A 46 -5.66 -3.89 -24.13
C GLN A 46 -6.61 -5.09 -24.28
N ARG A 47 -6.07 -6.23 -24.74
CA ARG A 47 -6.86 -7.49 -24.81
C ARG A 47 -7.28 -7.99 -23.43
N ALA A 48 -6.38 -7.89 -22.44
CA ALA A 48 -6.69 -8.24 -21.07
C ALA A 48 -7.80 -7.36 -20.48
N GLU A 49 -7.75 -6.05 -20.73
CA GLU A 49 -8.76 -5.10 -20.28
C GLU A 49 -10.13 -5.41 -20.92
N ALA A 50 -10.17 -5.60 -22.24
CA ALA A 50 -11.40 -5.94 -22.95
C ALA A 50 -12.02 -7.24 -22.38
N GLY A 51 -11.20 -8.25 -22.09
CA GLY A 51 -11.63 -9.51 -21.48
C GLY A 51 -12.14 -9.39 -20.04
N GLN A 52 -11.81 -8.31 -19.34
CA GLN A 52 -12.23 -8.04 -17.95
C GLN A 52 -13.16 -6.84 -17.80
N ALA A 53 -13.72 -6.31 -18.90
CA ALA A 53 -14.47 -5.05 -18.92
C ALA A 53 -15.63 -5.01 -17.89
N ALA A 54 -16.40 -6.09 -17.75
CA ALA A 54 -17.51 -6.14 -16.80
C ALA A 54 -17.02 -6.09 -15.34
N ARG A 55 -15.95 -6.82 -15.02
CA ARG A 55 -15.35 -6.82 -13.69
C ARG A 55 -14.70 -5.46 -13.38
N LEU A 56 -14.02 -4.88 -14.35
CA LEU A 56 -13.41 -3.56 -14.23
C LEU A 56 -14.47 -2.50 -13.93
N ALA A 57 -15.58 -2.49 -14.65
CA ALA A 57 -16.69 -1.58 -14.40
C ALA A 57 -17.28 -1.75 -12.98
N HIS A 58 -17.41 -2.99 -12.52
CA HIS A 58 -17.90 -3.29 -11.17
C HIS A 58 -16.94 -2.75 -10.08
N VAL A 59 -15.65 -3.01 -10.23
CA VAL A 59 -14.63 -2.55 -9.29
C VAL A 59 -14.49 -1.02 -9.32
N ALA A 60 -14.54 -0.40 -10.48
CA ALA A 60 -14.56 1.05 -10.64
C ALA A 60 -15.78 1.69 -9.96
N GLY A 61 -16.95 1.07 -10.06
CA GLY A 61 -18.16 1.51 -9.34
C GLY A 61 -18.00 1.46 -7.82
N ARG A 62 -17.36 0.41 -7.28
CA ARG A 62 -17.05 0.32 -5.85
C ARG A 62 -16.04 1.37 -5.40
N LEU A 63 -15.04 1.65 -6.24
CA LEU A 63 -14.08 2.74 -5.99
C LEU A 63 -14.80 4.09 -5.96
N GLY A 64 -15.71 4.34 -6.90
CA GLY A 64 -16.54 5.56 -6.90
C GLY A 64 -17.39 5.69 -5.64
N ALA A 65 -17.94 4.60 -5.11
CA ALA A 65 -18.69 4.61 -3.85
C ALA A 65 -17.78 4.95 -2.65
N LEU A 66 -16.56 4.42 -2.61
CA LEU A 66 -15.58 4.79 -1.57
C LEU A 66 -15.15 6.26 -1.70
N ASP A 67 -14.90 6.74 -2.92
CA ASP A 67 -14.53 8.13 -3.21
C ASP A 67 -15.60 9.11 -2.72
N ASP A 68 -16.85 8.87 -3.07
CA ASP A 68 -18.01 9.66 -2.63
C ASP A 68 -18.16 9.66 -1.11
N ARG A 69 -17.98 8.50 -0.46
CA ARG A 69 -18.05 8.41 1.00
C ARG A 69 -16.92 9.20 1.69
N LEU A 70 -15.69 9.14 1.16
CA LEU A 70 -14.56 9.89 1.67
C LEU A 70 -14.65 11.39 1.38
N THR A 71 -15.30 11.78 0.30
CA THR A 71 -15.58 13.20 -0.02
C THR A 71 -16.53 13.82 0.99
N ARG A 72 -17.53 13.07 1.45
CA ARG A 72 -18.52 13.52 2.43
C ARG A 72 -18.12 13.28 3.88
N GLY A 73 -17.15 12.41 4.11
CA GLY A 73 -16.67 12.04 5.44
C GLY A 73 -15.62 13.00 6.00
N PRO A 74 -15.25 12.81 7.28
CA PRO A 74 -14.17 13.56 7.91
C PRO A 74 -12.84 13.34 7.18
N GLU A 75 -11.99 14.36 7.14
CA GLU A 75 -10.68 14.32 6.48
C GLU A 75 -9.78 13.21 7.04
N GLY A 76 -9.83 12.97 8.34
CA GLY A 76 -9.02 11.95 9.01
C GLY A 76 -9.33 10.51 8.58
N TRP A 77 -10.48 10.26 7.94
CA TRP A 77 -10.78 8.93 7.38
C TRP A 77 -9.79 8.53 6.28
N ARG A 78 -9.38 9.48 5.45
CA ARG A 78 -8.32 9.25 4.44
C ARG A 78 -7.01 8.83 5.10
N HIS A 79 -6.65 9.53 6.18
CA HIS A 79 -5.44 9.22 6.94
C HIS A 79 -5.53 7.85 7.63
N ARG A 80 -6.70 7.47 8.17
CA ARG A 80 -6.93 6.12 8.73
C ARG A 80 -6.71 5.03 7.69
N LEU A 81 -7.34 5.17 6.52
CA LEU A 81 -7.19 4.19 5.45
C LEU A 81 -5.74 4.13 4.95
N ALA A 82 -5.05 5.27 4.82
CA ALA A 82 -3.64 5.31 4.46
C ALA A 82 -2.74 4.57 5.47
N LEU A 83 -3.02 4.70 6.77
CA LEU A 83 -2.30 3.96 7.82
C LEU A 83 -2.52 2.45 7.72
N ILE A 84 -3.76 2.02 7.52
CA ILE A 84 -4.10 0.60 7.41
C ILE A 84 -3.47 0.01 6.14
N GLU A 85 -3.62 0.68 5.00
CA GLU A 85 -3.03 0.24 3.74
C GLU A 85 -1.51 0.12 3.84
N ALA A 86 -0.83 1.13 4.40
CA ALA A 86 0.62 1.09 4.57
C ALA A 86 1.07 -0.02 5.54
N ALA A 87 0.31 -0.28 6.60
CA ALA A 87 0.58 -1.39 7.51
C ALA A 87 0.45 -2.74 6.80
N GLU A 88 -0.62 -2.96 6.04
CA GLU A 88 -0.81 -4.18 5.24
C GLU A 88 0.27 -4.35 4.15
N LEU A 89 0.69 -3.25 3.52
CA LEU A 89 1.84 -3.25 2.61
C LEU A 89 3.13 -3.66 3.32
N SER A 90 3.35 -3.23 4.57
CA SER A 90 4.52 -3.63 5.34
C SER A 90 4.55 -5.13 5.62
N TRP A 91 3.40 -5.73 5.90
CA TRP A 91 3.28 -7.19 6.06
C TRP A 91 3.57 -7.92 4.75
N PHE A 92 3.08 -7.40 3.63
CA PHE A 92 3.36 -7.94 2.30
C PHE A 92 4.85 -7.84 1.93
N ALA A 93 5.50 -6.73 2.29
CA ALA A 93 6.93 -6.51 2.07
C ALA A 93 7.85 -7.24 3.07
N GLY A 94 7.29 -7.83 4.16
CA GLY A 94 8.04 -8.55 5.18
C GLY A 94 8.45 -7.71 6.41
N ASP A 95 8.15 -6.41 6.44
CA ASP A 95 8.48 -5.51 7.56
C ASP A 95 7.59 -5.70 8.81
N ARG A 96 6.37 -6.20 8.64
CA ARG A 96 5.41 -6.60 9.70
C ARG A 96 5.10 -5.52 10.74
N ILE A 97 4.88 -4.28 10.31
CA ILE A 97 4.54 -3.16 11.18
C ILE A 97 3.01 -3.05 11.31
N SER A 98 2.48 -3.06 12.54
CA SER A 98 1.05 -2.88 12.77
C SER A 98 0.61 -1.43 12.56
N ALA A 99 -0.68 -1.22 12.24
CA ALA A 99 -1.25 0.11 12.03
C ALA A 99 -1.12 1.01 13.27
N ASP A 100 -1.35 0.48 14.47
CA ASP A 100 -1.18 1.22 15.73
C ASP A 100 0.26 1.67 15.93
N ARG A 101 1.21 0.77 15.67
CA ARG A 101 2.63 1.07 15.80
C ARG A 101 3.09 2.12 14.80
N LEU A 102 2.63 1.98 13.56
CA LEU A 102 2.89 2.94 12.49
C LEU A 102 2.30 4.32 12.81
N ALA A 103 1.07 4.36 13.31
CA ALA A 103 0.41 5.59 13.72
C ALA A 103 1.18 6.32 14.83
N LEU A 104 1.69 5.59 15.84
CA LEU A 104 2.54 6.15 16.89
C LEU A 104 3.86 6.71 16.32
N TRP A 105 4.51 5.99 15.42
CA TRP A 105 5.74 6.46 14.81
C TRP A 105 5.53 7.70 13.94
N VAL A 106 4.46 7.73 13.14
CA VAL A 106 4.11 8.90 12.31
C VAL A 106 3.81 10.12 13.18
N ALA A 107 3.07 9.94 14.29
CA ALA A 107 2.67 11.02 15.18
C ALA A 107 3.81 11.54 16.08
N LEU A 108 4.64 10.66 16.62
CA LEU A 108 5.60 10.96 17.69
C LEU A 108 7.06 10.72 17.31
N ARG A 109 7.33 10.07 16.18
CA ARG A 109 8.67 9.62 15.76
C ARG A 109 9.37 8.74 16.81
N LEU A 110 8.58 8.01 17.60
CA LEU A 110 9.11 7.08 18.59
C LEU A 110 9.41 5.73 17.92
N SER A 111 10.64 5.26 18.05
CA SER A 111 11.05 3.90 17.69
C SER A 111 11.49 3.15 18.94
N GLY A 112 11.21 1.85 19.01
CA GLY A 112 11.72 0.97 20.07
C GLY A 112 13.19 0.59 19.83
N VAL A 113 13.88 0.14 20.87
CA VAL A 113 15.30 -0.22 20.82
C VAL A 113 15.61 -1.39 19.87
N GLN A 114 14.61 -2.22 19.55
CA GLN A 114 14.75 -3.40 18.68
C GLN A 114 14.02 -3.25 17.33
N GLU A 115 13.55 -2.05 16.99
CA GLU A 115 12.79 -1.83 15.77
C GLU A 115 13.69 -1.40 14.62
N ASP A 116 13.40 -1.92 13.43
CA ASP A 116 14.04 -1.47 12.19
C ASP A 116 13.57 -0.05 11.84
N ALA A 117 14.41 0.93 12.13
CA ALA A 117 14.14 2.33 11.83
C ALA A 117 14.01 2.59 10.32
N ALA A 118 14.69 1.80 9.48
CA ALA A 118 14.59 1.92 8.03
C ALA A 118 13.24 1.41 7.53
N ALA A 119 12.75 0.29 8.07
CA ALA A 119 11.41 -0.22 7.80
C ALA A 119 10.33 0.79 8.20
N LEU A 120 10.40 1.34 9.41
CA LEU A 120 9.49 2.38 9.88
C LEU A 120 9.52 3.64 8.99
N ALA A 121 10.70 4.03 8.51
CA ALA A 121 10.85 5.17 7.60
C ALA A 121 10.19 4.90 6.24
N ARG A 122 10.40 3.70 5.66
CA ARG A 122 9.76 3.26 4.38
C ARG A 122 8.25 3.26 4.51
N VAL A 123 7.72 2.60 5.53
CA VAL A 123 6.27 2.48 5.72
C VAL A 123 5.65 3.83 6.09
N GLY A 124 6.34 4.65 6.87
CA GLY A 124 5.93 6.03 7.15
C GLY A 124 5.97 6.95 5.92
N TRP A 125 6.87 6.69 4.96
CA TRP A 125 6.84 7.30 3.63
C TRP A 125 5.55 6.90 2.90
N ALA A 126 5.20 5.60 2.90
CA ALA A 126 3.97 5.11 2.28
C ALA A 126 2.72 5.81 2.84
N VAL A 127 2.60 5.95 4.17
CA VAL A 127 1.47 6.68 4.79
C VAL A 127 1.36 8.10 4.24
N ARG A 128 2.49 8.82 4.16
CA ARG A 128 2.49 10.21 3.68
C ARG A 128 2.07 10.30 2.21
N ARG A 129 2.55 9.38 1.36
CA ARG A 129 2.21 9.37 -0.06
C ARG A 129 0.78 8.92 -0.34
N LEU A 130 0.26 7.96 0.42
CA LEU A 130 -1.13 7.53 0.34
C LEU A 130 -2.07 8.61 0.90
N GLY A 131 -1.67 9.28 1.98
CA GLY A 131 -2.50 10.28 2.66
C GLY A 131 -2.53 11.67 2.02
N GLY A 132 -1.67 11.97 1.03
CA GLY A 132 -1.67 13.29 0.40
C GLY A 132 -0.42 13.64 -0.41
N GLY A 133 -0.32 14.92 -0.74
CA GLY A 133 0.75 15.47 -1.58
C GLY A 133 0.58 15.15 -3.07
N PRO A 134 1.52 15.62 -3.91
CA PRO A 134 1.51 15.34 -5.34
C PRO A 134 1.50 13.84 -5.62
N GLY A 135 0.81 13.42 -6.67
CA GLY A 135 0.80 12.04 -7.13
C GLY A 135 2.00 11.74 -8.05
N PRO A 136 2.13 10.47 -8.50
CA PRO A 136 3.24 10.08 -9.37
C PRO A 136 3.22 10.76 -10.74
N GLU A 137 2.10 11.33 -11.16
CA GLU A 137 1.95 12.13 -12.38
C GLU A 137 2.76 13.43 -12.37
N ALA A 138 3.19 13.90 -11.20
CA ALA A 138 4.08 15.04 -11.05
C ALA A 138 5.57 14.71 -11.31
N GLY A 139 5.86 13.45 -11.65
CA GLY A 139 7.20 12.91 -11.89
C GLY A 139 7.61 11.91 -10.83
N LEU A 140 8.03 10.72 -11.28
CA LEU A 140 8.34 9.59 -10.40
C LEU A 140 9.51 9.90 -9.43
N PRO A 141 10.64 10.53 -9.86
CA PRO A 141 11.72 10.88 -8.94
C PRO A 141 11.24 11.80 -7.80
N ALA A 142 10.45 12.82 -8.10
CA ALA A 142 9.88 13.73 -7.12
C ALA A 142 8.90 13.02 -6.18
N PHE A 143 8.05 12.14 -6.72
CA PHE A 143 7.12 11.33 -5.95
C PHE A 143 7.83 10.41 -4.96
N LEU A 144 8.89 9.74 -5.38
CA LEU A 144 9.69 8.86 -4.52
C LEU A 144 10.60 9.63 -3.55
N GLY A 145 10.83 10.92 -3.76
CA GLY A 145 11.72 11.75 -2.95
C GLY A 145 13.20 11.56 -3.31
N ARG A 146 13.48 11.24 -4.56
CA ARG A 146 14.82 11.01 -5.10
C ARG A 146 15.22 12.12 -6.06
N HIS A 147 15.30 13.37 -5.55
CA HIS A 147 15.63 14.52 -6.38
C HIS A 147 17.07 15.00 -6.27
N ASP A 148 17.88 14.39 -5.42
CA ASP A 148 19.17 14.95 -5.00
C ASP A 148 20.37 14.36 -5.75
N ALA A 149 20.17 13.83 -6.97
CA ALA A 149 21.30 13.53 -7.84
C ALA A 149 21.98 14.84 -8.24
N ALA A 150 23.31 14.91 -8.03
CA ALA A 150 24.08 16.07 -8.48
C ALA A 150 23.84 16.31 -9.99
N PRO A 151 23.63 17.57 -10.43
CA PRO A 151 23.24 17.87 -11.82
C PRO A 151 24.18 17.33 -12.89
N ASP A 152 25.43 17.03 -12.53
CA ASP A 152 26.50 16.60 -13.44
C ASP A 152 26.75 15.08 -13.48
N ALA A 153 26.08 14.30 -12.67
CA ALA A 153 26.18 12.84 -12.72
C ALA A 153 24.95 12.28 -13.45
N ALA A 154 25.16 11.51 -14.52
CA ALA A 154 24.09 10.70 -15.12
C ALA A 154 23.46 9.85 -13.99
N ASP A 155 22.22 10.17 -13.62
CA ASP A 155 21.51 9.42 -12.59
C ASP A 155 20.83 8.21 -13.23
N PRO A 156 21.38 6.99 -13.02
CA PRO A 156 20.79 5.76 -13.58
C PRO A 156 19.34 5.55 -13.16
N PHE A 157 18.93 6.15 -12.03
CA PHE A 157 17.55 6.08 -11.55
C PHE A 157 16.63 6.98 -12.38
N ALA A 158 17.05 8.20 -12.73
CA ALA A 158 16.26 9.11 -13.56
C ALA A 158 16.00 8.53 -14.95
N GLU A 159 16.99 7.86 -15.54
CA GLU A 159 16.83 7.17 -16.83
C GLU A 159 15.81 6.03 -16.74
N ARG A 160 15.90 5.16 -15.73
CA ARG A 160 14.94 4.07 -15.50
C ARG A 160 13.54 4.59 -15.20
N ALA A 161 13.43 5.65 -14.39
CA ALA A 161 12.16 6.31 -14.11
C ALA A 161 11.54 6.87 -15.39
N GLY A 162 12.32 7.53 -16.24
CA GLY A 162 11.89 8.06 -17.54
C GLY A 162 11.40 6.95 -18.48
N SER A 163 12.08 5.81 -18.53
CA SER A 163 11.65 4.64 -19.32
C SER A 163 10.31 4.09 -18.81
N TRP A 164 10.14 3.95 -17.48
CA TRP A 164 8.87 3.52 -16.91
C TRP A 164 7.74 4.53 -17.17
N GLU A 165 8.00 5.84 -17.04
CA GLU A 165 7.03 6.90 -17.35
C GLU A 165 6.61 6.90 -18.81
N ALA A 166 7.55 6.64 -19.75
CA ALA A 166 7.24 6.48 -21.15
C ALA A 166 6.30 5.30 -21.43
N LEU A 167 6.55 4.15 -20.81
CA LEU A 167 5.65 2.99 -20.88
C LEU A 167 4.27 3.31 -20.33
N MET A 168 4.18 4.07 -19.22
CA MET A 168 2.90 4.51 -18.66
C MET A 168 2.16 5.49 -19.56
N ALA A 169 2.89 6.33 -20.31
CA ALA A 169 2.30 7.23 -21.30
C ALA A 169 1.74 6.47 -22.51
N LEU A 170 2.42 5.44 -23.00
CA LEU A 170 1.88 4.54 -24.03
C LEU A 170 0.57 3.87 -23.59
N GLY A 171 0.47 3.50 -22.33
CA GLY A 171 -0.74 2.94 -21.72
C GLY A 171 -1.85 3.95 -21.42
N ALA A 172 -1.78 5.20 -21.88
CA ALA A 172 -2.77 6.25 -21.57
C ALA A 172 -4.21 5.94 -22.02
N SER A 173 -4.35 5.08 -23.03
CA SER A 173 -5.67 4.60 -23.51
C SER A 173 -6.34 3.56 -22.60
N LEU A 174 -5.57 2.93 -21.69
CA LEU A 174 -6.10 1.96 -20.73
C LEU A 174 -6.85 2.67 -19.60
N HIS A 175 -7.82 1.98 -19.03
CA HIS A 175 -8.45 2.44 -17.79
C HIS A 175 -7.42 2.65 -16.68
N PRO A 176 -7.51 3.69 -15.83
CA PRO A 176 -6.51 3.97 -14.78
C PRO A 176 -6.16 2.78 -13.88
N ILE A 177 -7.14 1.94 -13.54
CA ILE A 177 -6.95 0.72 -12.74
C ILE A 177 -6.09 -0.31 -13.51
N THR A 178 -6.35 -0.52 -14.81
CA THR A 178 -5.57 -1.43 -15.65
C THR A 178 -4.15 -0.91 -15.83
N ARG A 179 -4.00 0.39 -16.10
CA ARG A 179 -2.70 1.04 -16.25
C ARG A 179 -1.87 0.95 -14.97
N ALA A 180 -2.49 1.10 -13.80
CA ALA A 180 -1.81 0.93 -12.51
C ALA A 180 -1.35 -0.51 -12.28
N CYS A 181 -2.16 -1.51 -12.65
CA CYS A 181 -1.77 -2.92 -12.64
C CYS A 181 -0.56 -3.17 -13.56
N MET A 182 -0.60 -2.66 -14.79
CA MET A 182 0.53 -2.72 -15.73
C MET A 182 1.79 -2.09 -15.11
N GLY A 183 1.69 -0.89 -14.58
CA GLY A 183 2.81 -0.16 -13.97
C GLY A 183 3.44 -0.88 -12.79
N PHE A 184 2.64 -1.49 -11.94
CA PHE A 184 3.11 -2.32 -10.83
C PHE A 184 3.94 -3.51 -11.31
N HIS A 185 3.46 -4.21 -12.34
CA HIS A 185 4.14 -5.39 -12.87
C HIS A 185 5.36 -5.08 -13.76
N LEU A 186 5.42 -3.89 -14.33
CA LEU A 186 6.57 -3.43 -15.10
C LEU A 186 7.65 -2.77 -14.23
N TRP A 187 7.37 -2.54 -12.94
CA TRP A 187 8.29 -1.87 -12.02
C TRP A 187 9.66 -2.53 -11.92
N ALA A 188 9.66 -3.84 -11.66
CA ALA A 188 10.89 -4.63 -11.58
C ALA A 188 11.61 -4.72 -12.93
N LEU A 189 10.85 -4.88 -14.03
CA LEU A 189 11.40 -4.93 -15.37
C LEU A 189 12.09 -3.61 -15.78
N ALA A 190 11.59 -2.48 -15.28
CA ALA A 190 12.21 -1.18 -15.44
C ALA A 190 13.43 -0.96 -14.51
N GLY A 191 13.82 -1.95 -13.70
CA GLY A 191 14.95 -1.84 -12.77
C GLY A 191 14.71 -0.86 -11.63
N LEU A 192 13.46 -0.60 -11.26
CA LEU A 192 13.07 0.32 -10.20
C LEU A 192 13.04 -0.33 -8.81
N ASP A 193 13.35 -1.62 -8.69
CA ASP A 193 13.45 -2.38 -7.44
C ASP A 193 14.66 -1.90 -6.61
N GLY A 194 14.52 -0.74 -5.99
CA GLY A 194 15.49 -0.19 -5.04
C GLY A 194 15.21 -0.64 -3.60
N GLN A 195 15.75 0.09 -2.63
CA GLN A 195 15.55 -0.17 -1.19
C GLN A 195 14.08 -0.11 -0.73
N GLY A 196 13.19 0.53 -1.49
CA GLY A 196 11.75 0.61 -1.25
C GLY A 196 10.96 -0.51 -1.93
N GLY A 197 11.55 -1.16 -2.93
CA GLY A 197 11.05 -2.35 -3.64
C GLY A 197 9.55 -2.32 -3.92
N VAL A 198 8.89 -3.40 -3.55
CA VAL A 198 7.45 -3.61 -3.76
C VAL A 198 6.55 -2.56 -3.10
N THR A 199 6.99 -1.94 -2.00
CA THR A 199 6.20 -0.88 -1.33
C THR A 199 6.10 0.37 -2.20
N GLU A 200 7.20 0.79 -2.84
CA GLU A 200 7.19 1.95 -3.76
C GLU A 200 6.32 1.66 -4.99
N ALA A 201 6.46 0.47 -5.58
CA ALA A 201 5.63 0.03 -6.70
C ALA A 201 4.14 0.04 -6.36
N ALA A 202 3.76 -0.54 -5.22
CA ALA A 202 2.37 -0.62 -4.78
C ALA A 202 1.76 0.74 -4.46
N VAL A 203 2.50 1.62 -3.76
CA VAL A 203 2.05 2.99 -3.44
C VAL A 203 1.90 3.82 -4.71
N THR A 204 2.84 3.68 -5.67
CA THR A 204 2.74 4.36 -6.97
C THR A 204 1.52 3.90 -7.74
N ALA A 205 1.29 2.59 -7.82
CA ALA A 205 0.12 2.02 -8.48
C ALA A 205 -1.19 2.43 -7.80
N ALA A 206 -1.26 2.39 -6.46
CA ALA A 206 -2.43 2.80 -5.69
C ALA A 206 -2.82 4.27 -5.95
N ARG A 207 -1.83 5.15 -6.02
CA ARG A 207 -2.01 6.57 -6.31
C ARG A 207 -2.43 6.81 -7.77
N SER A 208 -1.77 6.14 -8.72
CA SER A 208 -2.10 6.24 -10.15
C SER A 208 -3.51 5.73 -10.46
N ALA A 209 -3.96 4.65 -9.80
CA ALA A 209 -5.29 4.07 -10.01
C ALA A 209 -6.43 4.95 -9.52
N ALA A 210 -6.20 5.81 -8.52
CA ALA A 210 -7.21 6.72 -8.00
C ALA A 210 -7.57 7.82 -9.02
N GLY A 211 -6.66 8.13 -9.94
CA GLY A 211 -6.91 9.13 -10.98
C GLY A 211 -7.26 10.49 -10.41
N ALA A 212 -8.32 11.10 -10.95
CA ALA A 212 -8.83 12.41 -10.52
C ALA A 212 -9.89 12.33 -9.39
N GLY A 213 -9.87 11.26 -8.57
CA GLY A 213 -10.75 11.13 -7.41
C GLY A 213 -10.63 12.32 -6.47
N GLN A 214 -11.73 12.75 -5.88
CA GLN A 214 -11.77 13.90 -4.96
C GLN A 214 -11.68 13.47 -3.50
N GLY A 215 -12.21 12.31 -3.17
CA GLY A 215 -12.23 11.73 -1.84
C GLY A 215 -11.11 10.73 -1.61
N ALA A 216 -11.01 9.75 -2.48
CA ALA A 216 -10.00 8.70 -2.43
C ALA A 216 -8.72 9.14 -3.13
N LEU A 217 -7.68 9.42 -2.38
CA LEU A 217 -6.36 9.78 -2.93
C LEU A 217 -5.57 8.57 -3.42
N PHE A 218 -5.99 7.37 -3.09
CA PHE A 218 -5.39 6.11 -3.49
C PHE A 218 -6.46 5.02 -3.54
N VAL A 219 -6.16 3.97 -4.26
CA VAL A 219 -6.98 2.75 -4.30
C VAL A 219 -6.40 1.75 -3.33
N PRO A 220 -7.18 1.21 -2.37
CA PRO A 220 -6.72 0.11 -1.53
C PRO A 220 -6.34 -1.13 -2.35
N LEU A 221 -5.15 -1.67 -2.12
CA LEU A 221 -4.60 -2.86 -2.79
C LEU A 221 -4.18 -3.95 -1.81
N ALA A 222 -3.75 -3.56 -0.60
CA ALA A 222 -3.22 -4.45 0.40
C ALA A 222 -4.20 -4.77 1.52
N MET A 223 -5.19 -3.92 1.80
CA MET A 223 -6.19 -4.15 2.84
C MET A 223 -6.87 -5.51 2.67
N GLY A 224 -6.84 -6.31 3.73
CA GLY A 224 -7.44 -7.65 3.71
C GLY A 224 -6.56 -8.72 3.05
N GLY A 225 -5.25 -8.49 2.93
CA GLY A 225 -4.28 -9.56 2.60
C GLY A 225 -3.49 -9.42 1.32
N ALA A 226 -3.48 -8.25 0.69
CA ALA A 226 -2.63 -7.92 -0.48
C ALA A 226 -2.79 -8.88 -1.69
N ALA A 227 -3.99 -9.44 -1.89
CA ALA A 227 -4.22 -10.43 -2.95
C ALA A 227 -3.97 -9.85 -4.36
N ALA A 228 -4.28 -8.57 -4.56
CA ALA A 228 -4.01 -7.87 -5.81
C ALA A 228 -2.52 -7.89 -6.19
N LEU A 229 -1.64 -7.69 -5.22
CA LEU A 229 -0.19 -7.57 -5.42
C LEU A 229 0.52 -8.91 -5.67
N ARG A 230 -0.15 -10.05 -5.43
CA ARG A 230 0.40 -11.38 -5.63
C ARG A 230 0.10 -11.96 -7.03
N ALA A 231 -0.48 -11.18 -7.91
CA ALA A 231 -0.81 -11.62 -9.24
C ALA A 231 0.45 -11.91 -10.07
N GLY A 232 0.45 -13.02 -10.80
CA GLY A 232 1.52 -13.42 -11.69
C GLY A 232 1.00 -13.96 -13.02
N GLY A 233 1.90 -14.31 -13.94
CA GLY A 233 1.57 -14.86 -15.25
C GLY A 233 1.35 -13.78 -16.33
N ALA A 234 0.60 -14.12 -17.39
CA ALA A 234 0.28 -13.23 -18.50
C ALA A 234 -0.62 -12.06 -18.06
N PRO A 235 -0.66 -10.93 -18.79
CA PRO A 235 -1.46 -9.74 -18.48
C PRO A 235 -2.92 -10.04 -18.12
N ALA A 236 -3.57 -10.94 -18.85
CA ALA A 236 -4.95 -11.33 -18.56
C ALA A 236 -5.13 -11.95 -17.16
N SER A 237 -4.20 -12.82 -16.75
CA SER A 237 -4.22 -13.43 -15.41
C SER A 237 -3.88 -12.45 -14.33
N ARG A 238 -2.91 -11.56 -14.58
CA ARG A 238 -2.52 -10.48 -13.66
C ARG A 238 -3.69 -9.53 -13.42
N LEU A 239 -4.31 -9.00 -14.47
CA LEU A 239 -5.42 -8.08 -14.35
C LEU A 239 -6.63 -8.72 -13.64
N LYS A 240 -6.97 -9.97 -13.99
CA LYS A 240 -8.05 -10.68 -13.30
C LYS A 240 -7.85 -10.72 -11.79
N ARG A 241 -6.66 -11.18 -11.33
CA ARG A 241 -6.36 -11.30 -9.89
C ARG A 241 -6.21 -9.93 -9.22
N TRP A 242 -5.68 -8.94 -9.96
CA TRP A 242 -5.62 -7.57 -9.48
C TRP A 242 -7.01 -7.03 -9.15
N LEU A 243 -7.97 -7.16 -10.05
CA LEU A 243 -9.34 -6.72 -9.86
C LEU A 243 -10.03 -7.48 -8.71
N GLU A 244 -9.83 -8.79 -8.60
CA GLU A 244 -10.35 -9.60 -7.50
C GLU A 244 -9.80 -9.16 -6.13
N GLY A 245 -8.50 -8.97 -6.05
CA GLY A 245 -7.85 -8.51 -4.82
C GLY A 245 -8.22 -7.07 -4.45
N MET A 246 -8.29 -6.17 -5.45
CA MET A 246 -8.71 -4.79 -5.27
C MET A 246 -10.17 -4.70 -4.78
N GLU A 247 -11.07 -5.52 -5.32
CA GLU A 247 -12.45 -5.59 -4.82
C GLU A 247 -12.50 -5.96 -3.34
N GLY A 248 -11.73 -6.97 -2.92
CA GLY A 248 -11.59 -7.36 -1.52
C GLY A 248 -11.06 -6.24 -0.63
N ALA A 249 -10.05 -5.50 -1.10
CA ALA A 249 -9.47 -4.38 -0.38
C ALA A 249 -10.45 -3.20 -0.24
N LEU A 250 -11.19 -2.87 -1.30
CA LEU A 250 -12.25 -1.85 -1.27
C LEU A 250 -13.36 -2.21 -0.27
N LEU A 251 -13.81 -3.46 -0.26
CA LEU A 251 -14.81 -3.94 0.71
C LEU A 251 -14.27 -3.89 2.15
N THR A 252 -12.98 -4.13 2.36
CA THR A 252 -12.36 -4.02 3.68
C THR A 252 -12.28 -2.57 4.12
N ALA A 253 -11.91 -1.65 3.23
CA ALA A 253 -11.93 -0.21 3.50
C ALA A 253 -13.33 0.27 3.89
N MET A 254 -14.37 -0.11 3.12
CA MET A 254 -15.76 0.25 3.40
C MET A 254 -16.23 -0.28 4.76
N ARG A 255 -15.93 -1.55 5.08
CA ARG A 255 -16.26 -2.13 6.41
C ARG A 255 -15.58 -1.41 7.55
N HIS A 256 -14.33 -0.94 7.36
CA HIS A 256 -13.66 -0.16 8.39
C HIS A 256 -14.40 1.17 8.67
N LEU A 257 -14.87 1.84 7.62
CA LEU A 257 -15.68 3.05 7.78
C LEU A 257 -17.03 2.75 8.44
N ASP A 258 -17.68 1.61 8.12
CA ASP A 258 -18.91 1.16 8.81
C ASP A 258 -18.67 0.94 10.31
N GLN A 259 -17.54 0.35 10.68
CA GLN A 259 -17.14 0.16 12.08
C GLN A 259 -16.97 1.48 12.81
N LEU A 260 -16.39 2.50 12.16
CA LEU A 260 -16.25 3.84 12.71
C LEU A 260 -17.63 4.50 12.98
N GLU A 261 -18.55 4.40 12.04
CA GLU A 261 -19.91 4.94 12.19
C GLU A 261 -20.70 4.19 13.28
N ALA A 262 -20.54 2.87 13.34
CA ALA A 262 -21.14 2.06 14.41
C ALA A 262 -20.56 2.44 15.79
N TRP A 263 -19.22 2.64 15.85
CA TRP A 263 -18.59 3.15 17.07
C TRP A 263 -19.11 4.53 17.46
N ASP A 264 -19.24 5.46 16.50
CA ASP A 264 -19.76 6.80 16.74
C ASP A 264 -21.18 6.75 17.36
N SER A 265 -22.04 5.91 16.79
CA SER A 265 -23.41 5.72 17.26
C SER A 265 -23.44 5.14 18.67
N ARG A 266 -22.63 4.10 18.95
CA ARG A 266 -22.48 3.49 20.28
C ARG A 266 -21.93 4.49 21.28
N ALA A 267 -20.87 5.22 20.92
CA ALA A 267 -20.27 6.23 21.79
C ALA A 267 -21.25 7.35 22.13
N ARG A 268 -22.04 7.82 21.16
CA ARG A 268 -23.11 8.82 21.37
C ARG A 268 -24.13 8.34 22.38
N ALA A 269 -24.59 7.12 22.27
CA ALA A 269 -25.57 6.52 23.22
C ALA A 269 -24.99 6.42 24.64
N VAL A 270 -23.78 5.87 24.78
CA VAL A 270 -23.11 5.70 26.09
C VAL A 270 -22.82 7.05 26.74
N MET A 271 -22.42 8.07 25.94
CA MET A 271 -22.06 9.41 26.42
C MET A 271 -23.29 10.31 26.68
N SER A 272 -24.51 9.87 26.44
CA SER A 272 -25.73 10.66 26.64
C SER A 272 -25.90 11.30 28.03
N PRO A 273 -25.39 10.70 29.15
CA PRO A 273 -25.45 11.34 30.46
C PRO A 273 -24.48 12.52 30.67
N LEU A 274 -23.48 12.68 29.78
CA LEU A 274 -22.49 13.74 29.89
C LEU A 274 -23.06 15.06 29.36
N SER A 275 -22.84 16.12 30.11
CA SER A 275 -23.26 17.49 29.74
C SER A 275 -22.09 18.30 29.14
N GLY A 276 -22.43 19.36 28.43
CA GLY A 276 -21.46 20.28 27.82
C GLY A 276 -21.00 19.87 26.41
N ARG A 277 -20.14 20.69 25.79
CA ARG A 277 -19.69 20.52 24.42
C ARG A 277 -18.53 19.52 24.28
N THR A 278 -17.67 19.43 25.29
CA THR A 278 -16.42 18.66 25.24
C THR A 278 -16.60 17.19 24.89
N PRO A 279 -17.58 16.44 25.51
CA PRO A 279 -17.78 15.04 25.17
C PRO A 279 -18.06 14.80 23.67
N GLY A 280 -18.99 15.58 23.10
CA GLY A 280 -19.35 15.46 21.69
C GLY A 280 -18.19 15.80 20.74
N LEU A 281 -17.41 16.82 21.04
CA LEU A 281 -16.25 17.21 20.26
C LEU A 281 -15.09 16.18 20.33
N LEU A 282 -14.87 15.58 21.52
CA LEU A 282 -13.90 14.50 21.68
C LEU A 282 -14.30 13.26 20.89
N ARG A 283 -15.58 12.89 20.92
CA ARG A 283 -16.12 11.79 20.13
C ARG A 283 -15.88 12.04 18.63
N ALA A 284 -16.19 13.23 18.13
CA ALA A 284 -15.95 13.61 16.75
C ALA A 284 -14.44 13.54 16.39
N ALA A 285 -13.57 14.03 17.26
CA ALA A 285 -12.12 13.94 17.05
C ALA A 285 -11.62 12.48 16.98
N LEU A 286 -12.20 11.58 17.77
CA LEU A 286 -11.85 10.16 17.76
C LEU A 286 -12.43 9.39 16.56
N VAL A 287 -13.52 9.86 15.96
CA VAL A 287 -14.02 9.37 14.66
C VAL A 287 -13.09 9.81 13.54
N ASP A 288 -12.72 11.07 13.56
CA ASP A 288 -11.89 11.68 12.53
C ASP A 288 -10.46 11.11 12.54
N TRP A 289 -9.79 11.12 13.68
CA TRP A 289 -8.37 10.75 13.78
C TRP A 289 -8.14 9.35 14.37
N PRO A 290 -7.19 8.56 13.81
CA PRO A 290 -6.89 7.22 14.32
C PRO A 290 -6.27 7.25 15.71
N LEU A 291 -5.47 8.28 16.01
CA LEU A 291 -4.86 8.52 17.31
C LEU A 291 -5.08 9.96 17.74
N VAL A 292 -5.46 10.16 18.99
CA VAL A 292 -5.70 11.47 19.57
C VAL A 292 -4.88 11.61 20.86
N SER A 293 -4.00 12.62 20.92
CA SER A 293 -3.30 13.00 22.15
C SER A 293 -4.09 14.04 22.92
N ALA A 294 -3.82 14.20 24.24
CA ALA A 294 -4.47 15.23 25.02
C ALA A 294 -4.25 16.67 24.47
N PRO A 295 -3.03 17.08 24.07
CA PRO A 295 -2.83 18.38 23.42
C PRO A 295 -3.60 18.54 22.10
N MET A 296 -3.72 17.49 21.31
CA MET A 296 -4.51 17.50 20.08
C MET A 296 -6.00 17.67 20.41
N ALA A 297 -6.50 16.92 21.39
CA ALA A 297 -7.87 17.02 21.86
C ALA A 297 -8.19 18.43 22.41
N GLU A 298 -7.28 19.05 23.16
CA GLU A 298 -7.41 20.44 23.62
C GLU A 298 -7.59 21.40 22.44
N ARG A 299 -6.76 21.29 21.40
CA ARG A 299 -6.85 22.15 20.20
C ARG A 299 -8.16 21.94 19.43
N LEU A 300 -8.54 20.66 19.20
CA LEU A 300 -9.73 20.33 18.41
C LEU A 300 -11.05 20.69 19.13
N THR A 301 -11.06 20.59 20.47
CA THR A 301 -12.29 20.83 21.25
C THR A 301 -12.37 22.25 21.82
N GLY A 302 -11.26 22.97 21.90
CA GLY A 302 -11.16 24.25 22.63
C GLY A 302 -11.38 24.10 24.13
N ALA A 303 -11.34 22.90 24.67
CA ALA A 303 -11.57 22.61 26.07
C ALA A 303 -10.26 22.69 26.90
N SER A 304 -10.37 22.96 28.19
CA SER A 304 -9.22 22.92 29.08
C SER A 304 -8.64 21.51 29.21
N ARG A 305 -7.33 21.43 29.46
CA ARG A 305 -6.62 20.16 29.71
C ARG A 305 -7.32 19.27 30.74
N ALA A 306 -7.79 19.87 31.85
CA ALA A 306 -8.49 19.13 32.90
C ALA A 306 -9.81 18.53 32.40
N ALA A 307 -10.58 19.26 31.57
CA ALA A 307 -11.81 18.78 30.98
C ALA A 307 -11.54 17.66 29.98
N VAL A 308 -10.54 17.80 29.11
CA VAL A 308 -10.12 16.77 28.15
C VAL A 308 -9.73 15.49 28.88
N GLN A 309 -8.84 15.56 29.87
CA GLN A 309 -8.36 14.40 30.61
C GLN A 309 -9.48 13.66 31.36
N ARG A 310 -10.39 14.39 32.01
CA ARG A 310 -11.55 13.75 32.68
C ARG A 310 -12.43 12.99 31.70
N ASN A 311 -12.69 13.58 30.52
CA ASN A 311 -13.53 12.91 29.51
C ASN A 311 -12.82 11.72 28.88
N LEU A 312 -11.51 11.80 28.57
CA LEU A 312 -10.74 10.66 28.06
C LEU A 312 -10.71 9.52 29.08
N ALA A 313 -10.43 9.80 30.36
CA ALA A 313 -10.45 8.80 31.42
C ALA A 313 -11.85 8.16 31.58
N TRP A 314 -12.92 8.96 31.47
CA TRP A 314 -14.28 8.46 31.52
C TRP A 314 -14.61 7.55 30.33
N MET A 315 -14.22 7.94 29.11
CA MET A 315 -14.41 7.14 27.89
C MET A 315 -13.61 5.85 27.93
N GLU A 316 -12.38 5.91 28.44
CA GLU A 316 -11.52 4.74 28.65
C GLU A 316 -12.12 3.76 29.66
N GLY A 317 -12.61 4.26 30.80
CA GLY A 317 -13.31 3.45 31.80
C GLY A 317 -14.62 2.81 31.32
N ARG A 318 -15.19 3.28 30.21
CA ARG A 318 -16.37 2.69 29.55
C ARG A 318 -16.03 1.82 28.36
N GLY A 319 -14.75 1.60 28.08
CA GLY A 319 -14.29 0.78 26.95
C GLY A 319 -14.59 1.39 25.59
N LEU A 320 -14.85 2.69 25.50
CA LEU A 320 -15.05 3.38 24.22
C LEU A 320 -13.73 3.64 23.52
N ILE A 321 -12.68 3.91 24.29
CA ILE A 321 -11.32 4.17 23.80
C ILE A 321 -10.32 3.35 24.58
N ARG A 322 -9.15 3.15 24.00
CA ARG A 322 -7.98 2.58 24.68
C ARG A 322 -6.76 3.46 24.53
N GLU A 323 -5.95 3.48 25.54
CA GLU A 323 -4.64 4.10 25.51
C GLU A 323 -3.64 3.14 24.83
N VAL A 324 -2.78 3.65 23.93
CA VAL A 324 -1.94 2.79 23.08
C VAL A 324 -0.43 2.98 23.32
N THR A 325 -0.02 3.97 24.11
CA THR A 325 1.41 4.25 24.34
C THR A 325 2.02 3.49 25.51
N GLY A 326 1.23 3.09 26.50
CA GLY A 326 1.71 2.47 27.72
C GLY A 326 2.65 3.36 28.57
N GLN A 327 2.64 4.68 28.33
CA GLN A 327 3.59 5.62 28.97
C GLN A 327 2.85 6.61 29.88
N GLY A 328 3.57 7.12 30.90
CA GLY A 328 3.05 8.17 31.78
C GLY A 328 2.96 9.57 31.12
N ARG A 329 3.75 9.78 30.04
CA ARG A 329 3.75 11.01 29.25
C ARG A 329 3.47 10.72 27.79
N PHE A 330 2.98 11.72 27.04
CA PHE A 330 2.66 11.59 25.61
C PHE A 330 1.62 10.51 25.30
N ARG A 331 0.67 10.29 26.21
CA ARG A 331 -0.41 9.33 26.04
C ARG A 331 -1.23 9.64 24.80
N MET A 332 -1.58 8.59 24.06
CA MET A 332 -2.46 8.65 22.89
C MET A 332 -3.56 7.62 23.01
N TRP A 333 -4.73 7.97 22.55
CA TRP A 333 -5.93 7.14 22.60
C TRP A 333 -6.48 6.89 21.21
N CYS A 334 -7.03 5.70 21.00
CA CYS A 334 -7.80 5.34 19.82
C CYS A 334 -9.18 4.85 20.18
N ALA A 335 -10.12 4.94 19.23
CA ALA A 335 -11.44 4.30 19.34
C ALA A 335 -11.31 2.76 19.38
N VAL A 336 -12.13 2.09 20.18
CA VAL A 336 -12.26 0.63 20.21
C VAL A 336 -13.37 0.25 19.24
N LEU A 337 -13.00 -0.04 17.99
CA LEU A 337 -13.91 -0.39 16.89
C LEU A 337 -14.46 -1.79 17.03
#